data_9f31c56fac2b16e5d1c64bd51e352854
#
_entry.id   9f31c56fac2b16e5d1c64bd51e352854
#
_cell.length_a   1.000
_cell.length_b   1.000
_cell.length_c   1.000
_cell.angle_alpha   90.00
_cell.angle_beta   90.00
_cell.angle_gamma   90.00
#
_symmetry.space_group_name_H-M   'P 1'
#
loop_
_entity.id
_entity.type
_entity.pdbx_description
1 polymer ?
#
loop_
_entity_poly.entity_id
_entity_poly.type
_entity_poly.pdbx_seq_one_letter_code
_entity_poly.pdbx_strand_id
1 'polypeptide(L)'
;VFRQDTAVGGNFGAFTTSRTANAARALGCSYVLIGHCEERKDKAGILAAGGGAPAAVNGILNQEIREAVRAGLKVLYCIGETSEEQPRWQEVLRTQLEEGLKDVDKSCVTIAYEPVWAIGPGKIPPDKEYIQKIGAFVKEITGDMDVVYGGGLKQDNAAMLASVPDMDGGLIALTRFSGEIGFYPEEYLEIVKLYLTAEKA
;
A
#
# COMPACT_ATOMS: atom_id res chain seq x y z
N VAL A 1 -3.61 -13.54 2.61
CA VAL A 1 -3.06 -13.69 3.97
C VAL A 1 -1.85 -14.59 3.89
N PHE A 2 -0.70 -14.08 4.31
CA PHE A 2 0.46 -14.92 4.53
C PHE A 2 0.25 -15.75 5.80
N ARG A 3 0.10 -17.04 5.59
CA ARG A 3 0.06 -17.99 6.68
C ARG A 3 1.46 -18.14 7.28
N GLN A 4 1.55 -18.39 8.58
CA GLN A 4 2.80 -18.75 9.22
C GLN A 4 3.42 -19.96 8.52
N ASP A 5 4.72 -19.88 8.22
CA ASP A 5 5.45 -20.97 7.56
C ASP A 5 5.56 -22.22 8.42
N THR A 6 5.76 -23.35 7.76
CA THR A 6 6.03 -24.63 8.45
C THR A 6 7.31 -24.57 9.25
N ALA A 7 7.27 -25.13 10.46
CA ALA A 7 8.42 -25.30 11.33
C ALA A 7 8.40 -26.67 11.97
N VAL A 8 9.59 -27.29 12.12
CA VAL A 8 9.74 -28.54 12.85
C VAL A 8 9.36 -28.33 14.31
N GLY A 9 8.44 -29.15 14.82
CA GLY A 9 7.91 -29.02 16.18
C GLY A 9 6.89 -27.91 16.38
N GLY A 10 6.43 -27.27 15.30
CA GLY A 10 5.46 -26.17 15.32
C GLY A 10 4.36 -26.32 14.28
N ASN A 11 4.18 -25.27 13.48
CA ASN A 11 3.16 -25.22 12.43
C ASN A 11 3.55 -26.16 11.27
N PHE A 12 3.04 -27.39 11.26
CA PHE A 12 3.38 -28.43 10.29
C PHE A 12 2.13 -28.98 9.60
N GLY A 13 2.19 -29.12 8.27
CA GLY A 13 1.10 -29.72 7.49
C GLY A 13 1.13 -29.37 6.01
N ALA A 14 0.30 -30.06 5.22
CA ALA A 14 0.05 -29.75 3.80
C ALA A 14 -1.01 -28.65 3.71
N PHE A 15 -0.59 -27.40 3.74
CA PHE A 15 -1.50 -26.26 3.69
C PHE A 15 -2.06 -26.05 2.28
N THR A 16 -3.36 -26.20 2.13
CA THR A 16 -4.08 -26.10 0.85
C THR A 16 -4.73 -24.73 0.65
N THR A 17 -4.78 -23.89 1.70
CA THR A 17 -5.34 -22.54 1.67
C THR A 17 -4.32 -21.54 2.17
N SER A 18 -4.40 -20.30 1.69
CA SER A 18 -3.50 -19.20 2.05
C SER A 18 -2.02 -19.55 1.81
N ARG A 19 -1.37 -18.75 1.02
CA ARG A 19 0.05 -18.95 0.70
C ARG A 19 0.93 -18.40 1.83
N THR A 20 2.00 -19.11 2.14
CA THR A 20 3.01 -18.60 3.07
C THR A 20 3.91 -17.58 2.39
N ALA A 21 4.56 -16.73 3.18
CA ALA A 21 5.50 -15.74 2.67
C ALA A 21 6.73 -16.42 2.00
N ASN A 22 7.22 -17.52 2.55
CA ASN A 22 8.31 -18.29 1.95
C ASN A 22 7.92 -18.89 0.60
N ALA A 23 6.65 -19.27 0.39
CA ALA A 23 6.18 -19.72 -0.91
C ALA A 23 6.27 -18.60 -1.97
N ALA A 24 5.88 -17.37 -1.62
CA ALA A 24 6.04 -16.21 -2.49
C ALA A 24 7.52 -15.95 -2.83
N ARG A 25 8.39 -16.00 -1.82
CA ARG A 25 9.84 -15.86 -2.01
C ARG A 25 10.42 -16.96 -2.90
N ALA A 26 10.03 -18.20 -2.71
CA ALA A 26 10.48 -19.32 -3.53
C ALA A 26 10.05 -19.21 -5.00
N LEU A 27 8.97 -18.49 -5.27
CA LEU A 27 8.52 -18.13 -6.63
C LEU A 27 9.29 -16.93 -7.23
N GLY A 28 10.26 -16.38 -6.52
CA GLY A 28 11.08 -15.26 -6.98
C GLY A 28 10.56 -13.88 -6.60
N CYS A 29 9.53 -13.76 -5.78
CA CYS A 29 9.07 -12.46 -5.29
C CYS A 29 10.11 -11.82 -4.38
N SER A 30 10.41 -10.54 -4.59
CA SER A 30 11.24 -9.71 -3.72
C SER A 30 10.41 -8.75 -2.88
N TYR A 31 9.23 -8.38 -3.40
CA TYR A 31 8.29 -7.45 -2.79
C TYR A 31 6.89 -8.06 -2.73
N VAL A 32 6.12 -7.61 -1.76
CA VAL A 32 4.69 -7.92 -1.64
C VAL A 32 3.92 -6.65 -1.31
N LEU A 33 2.71 -6.55 -1.84
CA LEU A 33 1.76 -5.49 -1.55
C LEU A 33 0.79 -6.01 -0.48
N ILE A 34 0.67 -5.29 0.63
CA ILE A 34 -0.20 -5.67 1.76
C ILE A 34 -1.04 -4.46 2.17
N GLY A 35 -2.32 -4.68 2.42
CA GLY A 35 -3.23 -3.65 2.89
C GLY A 35 -3.85 -2.79 1.79
N HIS A 36 -3.75 -3.20 0.51
CA HIS A 36 -4.46 -2.53 -0.59
C HIS A 36 -5.95 -2.35 -0.26
N CYS A 37 -6.55 -1.27 -0.77
CA CYS A 37 -7.94 -0.92 -0.43
C CYS A 37 -8.94 -2.06 -0.66
N GLU A 38 -8.76 -2.87 -1.71
CA GLU A 38 -9.57 -4.07 -1.97
C GLU A 38 -9.36 -5.14 -0.90
N GLU A 39 -8.12 -5.42 -0.52
CA GLU A 39 -7.81 -6.38 0.53
C GLU A 39 -8.41 -5.97 1.88
N ARG A 40 -8.29 -4.69 2.24
CA ARG A 40 -8.91 -4.14 3.45
C ARG A 40 -10.42 -4.31 3.43
N LYS A 41 -11.06 -3.98 2.31
CA LYS A 41 -12.50 -4.12 2.11
C LYS A 41 -12.96 -5.57 2.25
N ASP A 42 -12.28 -6.50 1.59
CA ASP A 42 -12.62 -7.92 1.62
C ASP A 42 -12.48 -8.50 3.02
N LYS A 43 -11.37 -8.22 3.69
CA LYS A 43 -11.14 -8.68 5.06
C LYS A 43 -12.12 -8.08 6.05
N ALA A 44 -12.41 -6.78 5.95
CA ALA A 44 -13.42 -6.13 6.78
C ALA A 44 -14.82 -6.74 6.56
N GLY A 45 -15.16 -7.07 5.32
CA GLY A 45 -16.41 -7.76 4.97
C GLY A 45 -16.50 -9.15 5.59
N ILE A 46 -15.44 -9.93 5.54
CA ILE A 46 -15.38 -11.28 6.17
C ILE A 46 -15.52 -11.15 7.70
N LEU A 47 -14.82 -10.20 8.32
CA LEU A 47 -14.92 -9.95 9.75
C LEU A 47 -16.35 -9.59 10.16
N ALA A 48 -16.97 -8.67 9.43
CA ALA A 48 -18.36 -8.24 9.68
C ALA A 48 -19.36 -9.39 9.53
N ALA A 49 -19.22 -10.22 8.50
CA ALA A 49 -20.08 -11.38 8.28
C ALA A 49 -19.95 -12.41 9.42
N GLY A 50 -18.78 -12.52 10.03
CA GLY A 50 -18.52 -13.36 11.20
C GLY A 50 -18.90 -12.72 12.54
N GLY A 51 -19.50 -11.51 12.55
CA GLY A 51 -19.82 -10.78 13.77
C GLY A 51 -18.63 -10.14 14.48
N GLY A 52 -17.47 -10.07 13.81
CA GLY A 52 -16.27 -9.42 14.30
C GLY A 52 -16.23 -7.92 13.98
N ALA A 53 -15.33 -7.19 14.63
CA ALA A 53 -15.12 -5.77 14.37
C ALA A 53 -14.31 -5.57 13.07
N PRO A 54 -14.81 -4.81 12.07
CA PRO A 54 -14.05 -4.51 10.85
C PRO A 54 -12.68 -3.86 11.11
N ALA A 55 -12.54 -3.08 12.18
CA ALA A 55 -11.28 -2.45 12.59
C ALA A 55 -10.16 -3.47 12.89
N ALA A 56 -10.50 -4.72 13.23
CA ALA A 56 -9.51 -5.78 13.44
C ALA A 56 -8.67 -6.10 12.19
N VAL A 57 -9.03 -5.57 11.03
CA VAL A 57 -8.27 -5.73 9.79
C VAL A 57 -6.82 -5.28 9.93
N ASN A 58 -6.53 -4.20 10.67
CA ASN A 58 -5.16 -3.71 10.86
C ASN A 58 -4.27 -4.74 11.57
N GLY A 59 -4.80 -5.44 12.59
CA GLY A 59 -4.08 -6.51 13.28
C GLY A 59 -3.80 -7.72 12.37
N ILE A 60 -4.73 -8.05 11.46
CA ILE A 60 -4.52 -9.11 10.46
C ILE A 60 -3.41 -8.70 9.49
N LEU A 61 -3.45 -7.48 8.98
CA LEU A 61 -2.42 -6.95 8.07
C LEU A 61 -1.05 -6.86 8.74
N ASN A 62 -1.00 -6.46 10.03
CA ASN A 62 0.24 -6.50 10.80
C ASN A 62 0.86 -7.90 10.83
N GLN A 63 0.05 -8.93 11.08
CA GLN A 63 0.54 -10.30 11.05
C GLN A 63 1.10 -10.68 9.67
N GLU A 64 0.44 -10.28 8.58
CA GLU A 64 0.92 -10.52 7.23
C GLU A 64 2.25 -9.82 6.94
N ILE A 65 2.39 -8.55 7.35
CA ILE A 65 3.63 -7.77 7.21
C ILE A 65 4.76 -8.47 7.96
N ARG A 66 4.52 -8.88 9.20
CA ARG A 66 5.53 -9.58 10.02
C ARG A 66 5.99 -10.90 9.39
N GLU A 67 5.06 -11.71 8.86
CA GLU A 67 5.42 -12.95 8.16
C GLU A 67 6.19 -12.67 6.85
N ALA A 68 5.82 -11.64 6.10
CA ALA A 68 6.53 -11.22 4.88
C ALA A 68 7.97 -10.79 5.20
N VAL A 69 8.16 -9.92 6.19
CA VAL A 69 9.48 -9.45 6.63
C VAL A 69 10.32 -10.60 7.18
N ARG A 70 9.74 -11.49 8.00
CA ARG A 70 10.43 -12.69 8.50
C ARG A 70 10.93 -13.60 7.39
N ALA A 71 10.20 -13.70 6.28
CA ALA A 71 10.61 -14.46 5.10
C ALA A 71 11.66 -13.72 4.24
N GLY A 72 12.03 -12.49 4.59
CA GLY A 72 12.98 -11.66 3.86
C GLY A 72 12.39 -11.00 2.61
N LEU A 73 11.08 -10.78 2.58
CA LEU A 73 10.40 -9.96 1.57
C LEU A 73 10.37 -8.49 2.03
N LYS A 74 10.43 -7.58 1.07
CA LYS A 74 10.10 -6.18 1.28
C LYS A 74 8.60 -5.97 1.10
N VAL A 75 8.03 -5.03 1.83
CA VAL A 75 6.59 -4.79 1.87
C VAL A 75 6.26 -3.39 1.36
N LEU A 76 5.33 -3.29 0.43
CA LEU A 76 4.58 -2.07 0.14
C LEU A 76 3.31 -2.13 0.99
N TYR A 77 3.30 -1.37 2.08
CA TYR A 77 2.16 -1.33 3.00
C TYR A 77 1.19 -0.22 2.60
N CYS A 78 0.02 -0.61 2.12
CA CYS A 78 -1.02 0.32 1.69
C CYS A 78 -1.86 0.81 2.87
N ILE A 79 -1.96 2.11 2.96
CA ILE A 79 -2.81 2.85 3.91
C ILE A 79 -3.68 3.83 3.14
N GLY A 80 -4.81 4.19 3.70
CA GLY A 80 -5.69 5.18 3.08
C GLY A 80 -7.04 5.25 3.76
N GLU A 81 -7.73 6.36 3.56
CA GLU A 81 -9.05 6.62 4.09
C GLU A 81 -10.13 6.57 3.00
N THR A 82 -11.33 6.15 3.37
CA THR A 82 -12.54 6.21 2.54
C THR A 82 -13.17 7.60 2.55
N SER A 83 -14.20 7.82 1.74
CA SER A 83 -14.95 9.10 1.73
C SER A 83 -15.57 9.42 3.09
N GLU A 84 -16.07 8.41 3.78
CA GLU A 84 -16.69 8.55 5.11
C GLU A 84 -15.66 8.85 6.21
N GLU A 85 -14.41 8.42 5.99
CA GLU A 85 -13.31 8.60 6.93
C GLU A 85 -12.53 9.90 6.69
N GLN A 86 -12.68 10.54 5.53
CA GLN A 86 -11.96 11.75 5.15
C GLN A 86 -12.00 12.87 6.22
N PRO A 87 -13.11 13.14 6.92
CA PRO A 87 -13.13 14.15 7.98
C PRO A 87 -12.21 13.86 9.17
N ARG A 88 -11.81 12.59 9.34
CA ARG A 88 -10.93 12.10 10.42
C ARG A 88 -9.72 11.34 9.89
N TRP A 89 -9.23 11.71 8.72
CA TRP A 89 -8.13 11.04 8.03
C TRP A 89 -6.89 10.83 8.89
N GLN A 90 -6.55 11.80 9.76
CA GLN A 90 -5.40 11.71 10.66
C GLN A 90 -5.51 10.55 11.65
N GLU A 91 -6.68 10.39 12.26
CA GLU A 91 -6.97 9.28 13.18
C GLU A 91 -6.89 7.94 12.45
N VAL A 92 -7.49 7.86 11.25
CA VAL A 92 -7.52 6.65 10.43
C VAL A 92 -6.11 6.23 10.02
N LEU A 93 -5.34 7.14 9.43
CA LEU A 93 -3.99 6.83 8.97
C LEU A 93 -3.06 6.52 10.14
N ARG A 94 -3.16 7.26 11.26
CA ARG A 94 -2.39 6.97 12.48
C ARG A 94 -2.66 5.56 12.97
N THR A 95 -3.92 5.17 13.09
CA THR A 95 -4.32 3.82 13.53
C THR A 95 -3.79 2.75 12.60
N GLN A 96 -3.92 2.95 11.28
CA GLN A 96 -3.40 2.01 10.28
C GLN A 96 -1.88 1.84 10.41
N LEU A 97 -1.14 2.94 10.60
CA LEU A 97 0.31 2.92 10.75
C LEU A 97 0.75 2.29 12.09
N GLU A 98 0.21 2.74 13.21
CA GLU A 98 0.60 2.27 14.53
C GLU A 98 0.29 0.79 14.74
N GLU A 99 -0.91 0.34 14.33
CA GLU A 99 -1.30 -1.06 14.44
C GLU A 99 -0.58 -1.94 13.40
N GLY A 100 -0.54 -1.49 12.13
CA GLY A 100 0.04 -2.26 11.03
C GLY A 100 1.56 -2.43 11.14
N LEU A 101 2.28 -1.46 11.68
CA LEU A 101 3.73 -1.48 11.84
C LEU A 101 4.20 -1.92 13.23
N LYS A 102 3.29 -2.35 14.09
CA LYS A 102 3.64 -2.80 15.44
C LYS A 102 4.60 -4.00 15.39
N ASP A 103 5.75 -3.87 16.05
CA ASP A 103 6.79 -4.91 16.13
C ASP A 103 7.32 -5.36 14.74
N VAL A 104 7.32 -4.45 13.75
CA VAL A 104 7.84 -4.67 12.39
C VAL A 104 9.20 -4.00 12.23
N ASP A 105 10.13 -4.65 11.53
CA ASP A 105 11.33 -4.00 11.02
C ASP A 105 10.98 -3.04 9.88
N LYS A 106 10.90 -1.76 10.20
CA LYS A 106 10.49 -0.70 9.28
C LYS A 106 11.43 -0.54 8.09
N SER A 107 12.69 -0.98 8.18
CA SER A 107 13.65 -0.91 7.06
C SER A 107 13.27 -1.78 5.86
N CYS A 108 12.35 -2.72 6.07
CA CYS A 108 11.81 -3.60 5.04
C CYS A 108 10.47 -3.12 4.47
N VAL A 109 9.96 -1.95 4.90
CA VAL A 109 8.62 -1.49 4.55
C VAL A 109 8.67 -0.12 3.89
N THR A 110 7.94 0.05 2.80
CA THR A 110 7.62 1.34 2.18
C THR A 110 6.12 1.56 2.31
N ILE A 111 5.72 2.76 2.68
CA ILE A 111 4.29 3.12 2.80
C ILE A 111 3.74 3.51 1.44
N ALA A 112 2.59 2.97 1.07
CA ALA A 112 1.84 3.36 -0.12
C ALA A 112 0.54 4.05 0.31
N TYR A 113 0.43 5.35 0.08
CA TYR A 113 -0.78 6.09 0.40
C TYR A 113 -1.81 6.00 -0.73
N GLU A 114 -2.96 5.45 -0.45
CA GLU A 114 -4.10 5.30 -1.35
C GLU A 114 -5.25 6.23 -0.92
N PRO A 115 -5.51 7.36 -1.62
CA PRO A 115 -6.71 8.15 -1.38
C PRO A 115 -7.94 7.39 -1.87
N VAL A 116 -8.48 6.45 -1.07
CA VAL A 116 -9.54 5.50 -1.49
C VAL A 116 -10.77 6.22 -2.02
N TRP A 117 -11.08 7.39 -1.48
CA TRP A 117 -12.17 8.25 -1.94
C TRP A 117 -11.97 8.81 -3.36
N ALA A 118 -10.72 8.87 -3.84
CA ALA A 118 -10.35 9.43 -5.14
C ALA A 118 -9.95 8.35 -6.18
N ILE A 119 -9.98 7.06 -5.81
CA ILE A 119 -9.63 5.97 -6.70
C ILE A 119 -10.88 5.48 -7.47
N GLY A 120 -10.74 5.32 -8.77
CA GLY A 120 -11.77 4.77 -9.65
C GLY A 120 -12.22 5.73 -10.75
N PRO A 121 -13.02 5.24 -11.71
CA PRO A 121 -13.50 6.03 -12.83
C PRO A 121 -14.31 7.24 -12.38
N GLY A 122 -14.03 8.41 -12.98
CA GLY A 122 -14.75 9.66 -12.71
C GLY A 122 -14.46 10.33 -11.38
N LYS A 123 -13.52 9.80 -10.60
CA LYS A 123 -13.04 10.43 -9.36
C LYS A 123 -12.02 11.51 -9.66
N ILE A 124 -11.98 12.53 -8.80
CA ILE A 124 -11.02 13.63 -8.87
C ILE A 124 -9.87 13.31 -7.92
N PRO A 125 -8.63 13.21 -8.44
CA PRO A 125 -7.45 13.01 -7.59
C PRO A 125 -7.25 14.17 -6.61
N PRO A 126 -6.62 13.93 -5.45
CA PRO A 126 -6.23 15.00 -4.55
C PRO A 126 -5.22 15.95 -5.23
N ASP A 127 -5.23 17.20 -4.81
CA ASP A 127 -4.25 18.19 -5.25
C ASP A 127 -2.87 17.99 -4.57
N LYS A 128 -1.88 18.74 -5.05
CA LYS A 128 -0.50 18.69 -4.53
C LYS A 128 -0.45 18.97 -3.03
N GLU A 129 -1.19 19.97 -2.55
CA GLU A 129 -1.18 20.41 -1.15
C GLU A 129 -1.70 19.30 -0.23
N TYR A 130 -2.77 18.63 -0.65
CA TYR A 130 -3.31 17.51 0.10
C TYR A 130 -2.32 16.34 0.17
N ILE A 131 -1.71 15.98 -0.97
CA ILE A 131 -0.72 14.90 -1.03
C ILE A 131 0.50 15.23 -0.14
N GLN A 132 1.00 16.46 -0.22
CA GLN A 132 2.08 16.97 0.62
C GLN A 132 1.75 16.84 2.11
N LYS A 133 0.56 17.26 2.50
CA LYS A 133 0.08 17.19 3.89
C LYS A 133 0.03 15.75 4.41
N ILE A 134 -0.41 14.82 3.58
CA ILE A 134 -0.45 13.39 3.94
C ILE A 134 0.97 12.83 4.05
N GLY A 135 1.85 13.12 3.08
CA GLY A 135 3.24 12.66 3.11
C GLY A 135 3.97 13.11 4.37
N ALA A 136 3.90 14.40 4.69
CA ALA A 136 4.48 14.97 5.90
C ALA A 136 3.95 14.29 7.18
N PHE A 137 2.63 14.07 7.26
CA PHE A 137 2.02 13.38 8.39
C PHE A 137 2.48 11.94 8.54
N VAL A 138 2.58 11.20 7.43
CA VAL A 138 3.05 9.81 7.46
C VAL A 138 4.51 9.76 7.90
N LYS A 139 5.37 10.60 7.36
CA LYS A 139 6.79 10.69 7.75
C LYS A 139 6.96 11.05 9.23
N GLU A 140 6.19 12.01 9.75
CA GLU A 140 6.19 12.35 11.17
C GLU A 140 5.90 11.14 12.06
N ILE A 141 4.85 10.35 11.76
CA ILE A 141 4.45 9.20 12.58
C ILE A 141 5.43 8.03 12.45
N THR A 142 5.94 7.80 11.25
CA THR A 142 6.77 6.62 10.96
C THR A 142 8.24 6.81 11.31
N GLY A 143 8.71 8.04 11.49
CA GLY A 143 10.12 8.38 11.64
C GLY A 143 10.84 8.39 10.29
N ASP A 144 10.24 9.05 9.31
CA ASP A 144 10.82 9.31 7.97
C ASP A 144 10.95 8.09 7.06
N MET A 145 9.98 7.17 7.11
CA MET A 145 9.92 6.07 6.14
C MET A 145 9.59 6.59 4.73
N ASP A 146 10.04 5.86 3.71
CA ASP A 146 9.66 6.14 2.32
C ASP A 146 8.16 6.05 2.13
N VAL A 147 7.58 7.05 1.46
CA VAL A 147 6.15 7.15 1.14
C VAL A 147 5.95 7.27 -0.36
N VAL A 148 5.17 6.37 -0.94
CA VAL A 148 4.82 6.43 -2.37
C VAL A 148 3.32 6.71 -2.55
N TYR A 149 2.98 7.44 -3.61
CA TYR A 149 1.59 7.75 -3.94
C TYR A 149 0.91 6.55 -4.60
N GLY A 150 -0.13 6.02 -3.99
CA GLY A 150 -0.91 4.86 -4.43
C GLY A 150 -2.18 5.19 -5.21
N GLY A 151 -2.50 6.47 -5.40
CA GLY A 151 -3.68 6.91 -6.17
C GLY A 151 -3.51 6.87 -7.70
N GLY A 152 -2.42 6.29 -8.19
CA GLY A 152 -2.07 6.14 -9.60
C GLY A 152 -1.16 7.25 -10.12
N LEU A 153 0.10 6.89 -10.35
CA LEU A 153 1.07 7.73 -11.06
C LEU A 153 0.82 7.62 -12.56
N LYS A 154 0.63 8.76 -13.23
CA LYS A 154 0.25 8.88 -14.65
C LYS A 154 1.07 9.97 -15.33
N GLN A 155 0.98 10.05 -16.66
CA GLN A 155 1.66 11.10 -17.43
C GLN A 155 1.26 12.51 -17.00
N ASP A 156 -0.02 12.74 -16.71
CA ASP A 156 -0.56 14.05 -16.39
C ASP A 156 -0.24 14.55 -14.97
N ASN A 157 0.13 13.64 -14.04
CA ASN A 157 0.47 14.00 -12.67
C ASN A 157 1.93 13.72 -12.27
N ALA A 158 2.71 13.09 -13.14
CA ALA A 158 4.07 12.65 -12.82
C ALA A 158 4.98 13.78 -12.35
N ALA A 159 5.01 14.90 -13.07
CA ALA A 159 5.82 16.07 -12.70
C ALA A 159 5.35 16.71 -11.39
N MET A 160 4.04 16.82 -11.18
CA MET A 160 3.47 17.32 -9.93
C MET A 160 3.87 16.45 -8.76
N LEU A 161 3.70 15.12 -8.87
CA LEU A 161 4.05 14.18 -7.79
C LEU A 161 5.55 14.18 -7.49
N ALA A 162 6.40 14.27 -8.51
CA ALA A 162 7.85 14.39 -8.33
C ALA A 162 8.25 15.65 -7.57
N SER A 163 7.45 16.72 -7.66
CA SER A 163 7.70 17.99 -6.96
C SER A 163 7.18 18.02 -5.51
N VAL A 164 6.58 16.93 -5.01
CA VAL A 164 6.12 16.82 -3.61
C VAL A 164 7.28 16.35 -2.74
N PRO A 165 7.80 17.14 -1.80
CA PRO A 165 9.01 16.80 -1.02
C PRO A 165 8.89 15.53 -0.19
N ASP A 166 7.69 15.27 0.37
CA ASP A 166 7.43 14.14 1.26
C ASP A 166 6.87 12.89 0.54
N MET A 167 6.96 12.87 -0.81
CA MET A 167 6.66 11.69 -1.63
C MET A 167 7.92 11.19 -2.32
N ASP A 168 8.24 9.93 -2.09
CA ASP A 168 9.45 9.28 -2.59
C ASP A 168 9.21 8.51 -3.89
N GLY A 169 7.95 8.41 -4.33
CA GLY A 169 7.58 7.70 -5.56
C GLY A 169 6.08 7.62 -5.80
N GLY A 170 5.71 6.77 -6.74
CA GLY A 170 4.31 6.49 -7.04
C GLY A 170 4.10 5.09 -7.63
N LEU A 171 2.90 4.56 -7.47
CA LEU A 171 2.52 3.25 -8.03
C LEU A 171 1.86 3.44 -9.40
N ILE A 172 2.23 2.60 -10.34
CA ILE A 172 1.65 2.55 -11.70
C ILE A 172 1.01 1.17 -11.87
N ALA A 173 -0.33 1.11 -11.86
CA ALA A 173 -1.06 -0.13 -12.11
C ALA A 173 -1.42 -0.27 -13.58
N LEU A 174 -2.11 0.74 -14.13
CA LEU A 174 -2.46 0.84 -15.54
C LEU A 174 -1.90 2.14 -16.10
N THR A 175 -1.63 2.18 -17.41
CA THR A 175 -1.21 3.40 -18.10
C THR A 175 -2.37 4.06 -18.85
N ARG A 176 -3.39 3.27 -19.25
CA ARG A 176 -4.63 3.75 -19.88
C ARG A 176 -5.85 3.36 -19.06
N PHE A 177 -6.73 4.33 -18.86
CA PHE A 177 -7.99 4.19 -18.09
C PHE A 177 -9.22 4.42 -18.96
N SER A 178 -9.05 4.66 -20.26
CA SER A 178 -10.13 4.84 -21.24
C SER A 178 -9.73 4.26 -22.60
N GLY A 179 -10.70 3.93 -23.44
CA GLY A 179 -10.47 3.25 -24.71
C GLY A 179 -10.01 1.80 -24.47
N GLU A 180 -8.88 1.42 -25.02
CA GLU A 180 -8.24 0.14 -24.74
C GLU A 180 -7.53 0.21 -23.38
N ILE A 181 -8.26 -0.11 -22.32
CA ILE A 181 -7.76 -0.09 -20.95
C ILE A 181 -6.65 -1.13 -20.79
N GLY A 182 -5.51 -0.74 -20.20
CA GLY A 182 -4.40 -1.68 -20.00
C GLY A 182 -3.10 -1.03 -19.55
N PHE A 183 -2.08 -1.87 -19.46
CA PHE A 183 -0.70 -1.47 -19.20
C PHE A 183 0.09 -1.53 -20.51
N TYR A 184 0.67 -0.38 -20.91
CA TYR A 184 1.47 -0.22 -22.12
C TYR A 184 2.89 0.17 -21.72
N PRO A 185 3.91 -0.66 -22.06
CA PRO A 185 5.29 -0.45 -21.62
C PRO A 185 5.87 0.91 -22.02
N GLU A 186 5.56 1.40 -23.22
CA GLU A 186 6.05 2.69 -23.71
C GLU A 186 5.49 3.85 -22.87
N GLU A 187 4.23 3.79 -22.52
CA GLU A 187 3.58 4.79 -21.65
C GLU A 187 4.13 4.73 -20.22
N TYR A 188 4.41 3.53 -19.72
CA TYR A 188 5.10 3.35 -18.44
C TYR A 188 6.47 4.03 -18.44
N LEU A 189 7.29 3.82 -19.48
CA LEU A 189 8.60 4.45 -19.58
C LEU A 189 8.50 5.97 -19.68
N GLU A 190 7.48 6.50 -20.36
CA GLU A 190 7.25 7.95 -20.43
C GLU A 190 6.85 8.52 -19.06
N ILE A 191 5.97 7.84 -18.31
CA ILE A 191 5.62 8.24 -16.94
C ILE A 191 6.88 8.29 -16.05
N VAL A 192 7.70 7.24 -16.11
CA VAL A 192 8.96 7.16 -15.33
C VAL A 192 9.90 8.30 -15.71
N LYS A 193 10.07 8.58 -17.01
CA LYS A 193 10.89 9.68 -17.49
C LYS A 193 10.38 11.03 -16.98
N LEU A 194 9.09 11.31 -17.10
CA LEU A 194 8.48 12.55 -16.61
C LEU A 194 8.69 12.73 -15.11
N TYR A 195 8.53 11.66 -14.33
CA TYR A 195 8.75 11.69 -12.89
C TYR A 195 10.22 11.97 -12.53
N LEU A 196 11.16 11.27 -13.17
CA LEU A 196 12.59 11.37 -12.85
C LEU A 196 13.26 12.67 -13.35
N THR A 197 12.70 13.30 -14.40
CA THR A 197 13.24 14.55 -14.96
C THR A 197 12.62 15.81 -14.35
N ALA A 198 11.55 15.68 -13.58
CA ALA A 198 10.98 16.81 -12.87
C ALA A 198 11.90 17.26 -11.73
N GLU A 199 12.09 18.58 -11.60
CA GLU A 199 12.84 19.15 -10.49
C GLU A 199 12.02 19.02 -9.20
N LYS A 200 12.65 18.54 -8.13
CA LYS A 200 12.08 18.63 -6.79
C LYS A 200 12.07 20.10 -6.37
N ALA A 201 10.88 20.61 -6.07
CA ALA A 201 10.70 22.01 -5.65
C ALA A 201 11.15 22.21 -4.19
#